data_7cfc70eccfd4bedf0dc5ffb0b9da1458
#
_entry.id   7cfc70eccfd4bedf0dc5ffb0b9da1458
#
_cell.length_a   1.000
_cell.length_b   1.000
_cell.length_c   1.000
_cell.angle_alpha   90.00
_cell.angle_beta   90.00
_cell.angle_gamma   90.00
#
_symmetry.space_group_name_H-M   'P 1'
#
loop_
_entity.id
_entity.type
_entity.pdbx_description
1 polymer ?
#
loop_
_entity_poly.entity_id
_entity_poly.type
_entity_poly.pdbx_seq_one_letter_code
_entity_poly.pdbx_strand_id
1 'polypeptide(L)'
;MAIHKPLENLYIVDLDQPLEGFYNFLNSWVYKKDGLTIAVDPGPRSTIPVLVEALKQLKVERLDYILLTHIHIDHAGGAGLLVKHFPEARVICHPKGVKHMVDPSKLWEGSRQFLGKVADVYGEIAAVPEKNIGYQNPVEAGDVVINIFETPGHAPSHLCYQIGNLLFLGEVAGINYPLDRALYLRIATPPPFIYEIYRASLEKAASLDVSHVCFGHYGYRKDVRNVFDTALNQLDNWLATVEKHIRAGSDPFDELVYADLLKNDRGLSLYYSLPTDVQSREKIFSVNSIKGMKDYLQNK
;
A
#
# COMPACT_ATOMS: atom_id res chain seq x y z
N MET A 1 -0.22 19.58 5.12
CA MET A 1 -1.00 18.48 5.74
C MET A 1 -2.46 18.76 5.54
N ALA A 2 -3.17 17.88 4.90
CA ALA A 2 -4.63 17.92 4.88
C ALA A 2 -5.21 16.69 5.60
N ILE A 3 -6.38 16.87 6.20
CA ILE A 3 -7.18 15.80 6.79
C ILE A 3 -8.50 15.81 6.06
N HIS A 4 -8.85 14.68 5.44
CA HIS A 4 -10.10 14.52 4.73
C HIS A 4 -11.00 13.54 5.49
N LYS A 5 -12.30 13.77 5.47
CA LYS A 5 -13.31 12.90 6.11
C LYS A 5 -14.21 12.28 5.05
N PRO A 6 -13.80 11.20 4.38
CA PRO A 6 -14.60 10.58 3.34
C PRO A 6 -15.89 9.92 3.86
N LEU A 7 -15.88 9.44 5.11
CA LEU A 7 -17.03 8.80 5.77
C LEU A 7 -17.10 9.22 7.24
N GLU A 8 -18.20 8.93 7.92
CA GLU A 8 -18.47 9.39 9.29
C GLU A 8 -17.33 9.07 10.27
N ASN A 9 -16.82 7.85 10.25
CA ASN A 9 -15.80 7.36 11.20
C ASN A 9 -14.42 7.18 10.57
N LEU A 10 -14.21 7.67 9.34
CA LEU A 10 -13.02 7.43 8.55
C LEU A 10 -12.38 8.73 8.10
N TYR A 11 -11.07 8.85 8.32
CA TYR A 11 -10.27 10.00 7.91
C TYR A 11 -9.06 9.54 7.10
N ILE A 12 -8.66 10.37 6.13
CA ILE A 12 -7.40 10.28 5.40
C ILE A 12 -6.50 11.39 5.94
N VAL A 13 -5.27 11.05 6.27
CA VAL A 13 -4.22 12.01 6.59
C VAL A 13 -3.18 11.97 5.49
N ASP A 14 -2.99 13.09 4.78
CA ASP A 14 -1.99 13.19 3.72
C ASP A 14 -0.58 13.13 4.32
N LEU A 15 0.25 12.27 3.75
CA LEU A 15 1.64 12.05 4.14
C LEU A 15 2.58 12.44 2.99
N ASP A 16 2.39 13.62 2.41
CA ASP A 16 3.17 14.12 1.29
C ASP A 16 4.67 14.13 1.62
N GLN A 17 5.48 13.79 0.62
CA GLN A 17 6.94 13.76 0.73
C GLN A 17 7.55 14.93 -0.04
N PRO A 18 8.71 15.47 0.39
CA PRO A 18 9.42 16.53 -0.31
C PRO A 18 10.19 15.96 -1.52
N LEU A 19 9.48 15.23 -2.37
CA LEU A 19 9.96 14.62 -3.60
C LEU A 19 9.00 14.98 -4.74
N GLU A 20 9.55 15.20 -5.91
CA GLU A 20 8.77 15.50 -7.11
C GLU A 20 7.81 14.34 -7.45
N GLY A 21 6.51 14.65 -7.58
CA GLY A 21 5.46 13.67 -7.84
C GLY A 21 4.98 12.85 -6.64
N PHE A 22 5.49 13.06 -5.42
CA PHE A 22 5.13 12.30 -4.22
C PHE A 22 4.10 13.01 -3.32
N TYR A 23 3.24 13.82 -3.90
CA TYR A 23 2.03 14.35 -3.27
C TYR A 23 0.80 13.52 -3.69
N ASN A 24 -0.22 13.48 -2.83
CA ASN A 24 -1.37 12.58 -3.02
C ASN A 24 -0.94 11.13 -3.35
N PHE A 25 0.12 10.67 -2.70
CA PHE A 25 0.70 9.36 -2.96
C PHE A 25 0.67 8.47 -1.72
N LEU A 26 1.08 9.00 -0.56
CA LEU A 26 1.00 8.29 0.71
C LEU A 26 -0.08 8.90 1.59
N ASN A 27 -0.78 8.07 2.30
CA ASN A 27 -1.70 8.46 3.35
C ASN A 27 -1.68 7.48 4.51
N SER A 28 -2.08 7.95 5.69
CA SER A 28 -2.51 7.09 6.78
C SER A 28 -4.02 7.16 6.92
N TRP A 29 -4.65 6.01 7.11
CA TRP A 29 -6.06 5.96 7.46
C TRP A 29 -6.23 6.05 8.95
N VAL A 30 -7.21 6.84 9.41
CA VAL A 30 -7.61 6.90 10.81
C VAL A 30 -9.09 6.55 10.91
N TYR A 31 -9.39 5.45 11.61
CA TYR A 31 -10.75 5.06 11.93
C TYR A 31 -11.05 5.38 13.38
N LYS A 32 -12.16 6.09 13.64
CA LYS A 32 -12.59 6.47 14.99
C LYS A 32 -14.06 6.13 15.19
N LYS A 33 -14.36 5.32 16.20
CA LYS A 33 -15.74 5.00 16.57
C LYS A 33 -15.81 4.64 18.05
N ASP A 34 -16.76 5.24 18.78
CA ASP A 34 -17.12 4.88 20.16
C ASP A 34 -15.92 4.77 21.14
N GLY A 35 -14.97 5.69 21.03
CA GLY A 35 -13.75 5.73 21.84
C GLY A 35 -12.60 4.87 21.31
N LEU A 36 -12.85 4.01 20.32
CA LEU A 36 -11.81 3.27 19.61
C LEU A 36 -11.14 4.14 18.55
N THR A 37 -9.83 4.11 18.50
CA THR A 37 -9.04 4.77 17.44
C THR A 37 -8.02 3.80 16.85
N ILE A 38 -8.04 3.68 15.52
CA ILE A 38 -7.17 2.81 14.74
C ILE A 38 -6.46 3.65 13.68
N ALA A 39 -5.14 3.48 13.52
CA ALA A 39 -4.39 3.97 12.38
C ALA A 39 -4.02 2.79 11.47
N VAL A 40 -4.20 2.92 10.16
CA VAL A 40 -3.73 1.91 9.18
C VAL A 40 -2.64 2.53 8.34
N ASP A 41 -1.51 1.85 8.26
CA ASP A 41 -0.29 2.26 7.56
C ASP A 41 0.13 3.68 7.97
N PRO A 42 0.86 3.84 9.08
CA PRO A 42 1.23 5.15 9.61
C PRO A 42 2.19 5.93 8.72
N GLY A 43 2.65 5.32 7.65
CA GLY A 43 3.59 5.92 6.71
C GLY A 43 5.05 5.80 7.13
N PRO A 44 5.95 6.46 6.38
CA PRO A 44 7.37 6.47 6.68
C PRO A 44 7.69 7.28 7.95
N ARG A 45 8.85 7.04 8.54
CA ARG A 45 9.27 7.73 9.76
C ARG A 45 9.23 9.25 9.64
N SER A 46 9.60 9.79 8.47
CA SER A 46 9.67 11.24 8.23
C SER A 46 8.31 11.94 8.38
N THR A 47 7.20 11.24 8.15
CA THR A 47 5.85 11.82 8.22
C THR A 47 5.14 11.65 9.57
N ILE A 48 5.74 10.93 10.51
CA ILE A 48 5.10 10.74 11.83
C ILE A 48 4.78 12.05 12.56
N PRO A 49 5.61 13.11 12.53
CA PRO A 49 5.23 14.40 13.11
C PRO A 49 3.94 14.97 12.50
N VAL A 50 3.74 14.78 11.19
CA VAL A 50 2.52 15.18 10.47
C VAL A 50 1.31 14.37 10.96
N LEU A 51 1.46 13.03 11.04
CA LEU A 51 0.39 12.15 11.51
C LEU A 51 0.02 12.43 12.98
N VAL A 52 0.99 12.65 13.84
CA VAL A 52 0.75 12.97 15.26
C VAL A 52 -0.01 14.29 15.41
N GLU A 53 0.34 15.31 14.64
CA GLU A 53 -0.39 16.58 14.64
C GLU A 53 -1.82 16.42 14.10
N ALA A 54 -2.02 15.59 13.07
CA ALA A 54 -3.35 15.26 12.57
C ALA A 54 -4.19 14.53 13.63
N LEU A 55 -3.63 13.55 14.31
CA LEU A 55 -4.30 12.82 15.41
C LEU A 55 -4.72 13.78 16.53
N LYS A 56 -3.87 14.78 16.86
CA LYS A 56 -4.18 15.83 17.82
C LYS A 56 -5.37 16.69 17.39
N GLN A 57 -5.38 17.13 16.12
CA GLN A 57 -6.51 17.89 15.57
C GLN A 57 -7.81 17.06 15.56
N LEU A 58 -7.71 15.76 15.36
CA LEU A 58 -8.81 14.82 15.50
C LEU A 58 -9.17 14.50 16.95
N LYS A 59 -8.53 15.14 17.94
CA LYS A 59 -8.73 14.91 19.38
C LYS A 59 -8.55 13.44 19.77
N VAL A 60 -7.48 12.82 19.25
CA VAL A 60 -7.08 11.45 19.59
C VAL A 60 -6.16 11.53 20.81
N GLU A 61 -6.67 11.16 21.97
CA GLU A 61 -5.89 11.06 23.20
C GLU A 61 -5.25 9.67 23.36
N ARG A 62 -5.90 8.64 22.81
CA ARG A 62 -5.45 7.27 22.80
C ARG A 62 -5.55 6.68 21.40
N LEU A 63 -4.49 5.99 20.98
CA LEU A 63 -4.47 5.16 19.79
C LEU A 63 -4.47 3.70 20.26
N ASP A 64 -5.48 2.93 19.88
CA ASP A 64 -5.63 1.56 20.34
C ASP A 64 -4.85 0.58 19.45
N TYR A 65 -4.94 0.76 18.14
CA TYR A 65 -4.30 -0.13 17.18
C TYR A 65 -3.60 0.65 16.06
N ILE A 66 -2.47 0.10 15.63
CA ILE A 66 -1.75 0.45 14.42
C ILE A 66 -1.76 -0.81 13.55
N LEU A 67 -2.49 -0.80 12.44
CA LEU A 67 -2.60 -1.94 11.54
C LEU A 67 -1.61 -1.73 10.38
N LEU A 68 -0.74 -2.69 10.14
CA LEU A 68 0.21 -2.65 9.03
C LEU A 68 -0.24 -3.61 7.94
N THR A 69 -0.61 -3.08 6.77
CA THR A 69 -0.96 -3.93 5.63
C THR A 69 0.23 -4.77 5.20
N HIS A 70 1.41 -4.19 5.24
CA HIS A 70 2.68 -4.86 5.03
C HIS A 70 3.82 -4.03 5.63
N ILE A 71 5.06 -4.52 5.53
CA ILE A 71 6.19 -3.92 6.24
C ILE A 71 7.12 -3.06 5.36
N HIS A 72 6.73 -2.66 4.15
CA HIS A 72 7.50 -1.69 3.39
C HIS A 72 7.60 -0.35 4.15
N ILE A 73 8.70 0.36 3.93
CA ILE A 73 9.05 1.50 4.79
C ILE A 73 8.12 2.69 4.65
N ASP A 74 7.46 2.81 3.53
CA ASP A 74 6.45 3.83 3.23
C ASP A 74 5.10 3.58 3.90
N HIS A 75 4.85 2.36 4.38
CA HIS A 75 3.66 2.00 5.15
C HIS A 75 3.96 1.81 6.64
N ALA A 76 5.05 1.12 6.97
CA ALA A 76 5.35 0.68 8.32
C ALA A 76 6.54 1.40 8.99
N GLY A 77 7.33 2.16 8.22
CA GLY A 77 8.59 2.74 8.70
C GLY A 77 8.46 3.63 9.92
N GLY A 78 7.33 4.29 10.07
CA GLY A 78 7.02 5.16 11.20
C GLY A 78 6.38 4.48 12.43
N ALA A 79 5.98 3.20 12.33
CA ALA A 79 5.19 2.55 13.38
C ALA A 79 5.85 2.61 14.77
N GLY A 80 7.15 2.34 14.87
CA GLY A 80 7.86 2.41 16.15
C GLY A 80 7.95 3.83 16.72
N LEU A 81 8.02 4.86 15.86
CA LEU A 81 7.98 6.24 16.32
C LEU A 81 6.55 6.63 16.76
N LEU A 82 5.52 6.17 16.08
CA LEU A 82 4.13 6.40 16.47
C LEU A 82 3.82 5.73 17.82
N VAL A 83 4.34 4.52 18.09
CA VAL A 83 4.25 3.85 19.40
C VAL A 83 4.92 4.67 20.51
N LYS A 84 5.99 5.42 20.25
CA LYS A 84 6.59 6.32 21.26
C LYS A 84 5.64 7.45 21.66
N HIS A 85 4.79 7.92 20.76
CA HIS A 85 3.76 8.92 21.06
C HIS A 85 2.52 8.31 21.72
N PHE A 86 2.20 7.04 21.40
CA PHE A 86 1.06 6.29 21.95
C PHE A 86 1.53 4.95 22.50
N PRO A 87 2.13 4.91 23.72
CA PRO A 87 2.80 3.72 24.24
C PRO A 87 1.90 2.50 24.48
N GLU A 88 0.59 2.72 24.59
CA GLU A 88 -0.41 1.66 24.77
C GLU A 88 -0.93 1.08 23.43
N ALA A 89 -0.57 1.70 22.31
CA ALA A 89 -1.00 1.23 20.99
C ALA A 89 -0.45 -0.16 20.69
N ARG A 90 -1.31 -1.03 20.18
CA ARG A 90 -0.93 -2.37 19.71
C ARG A 90 -0.72 -2.34 18.19
N VAL A 91 0.44 -2.78 17.75
CA VAL A 91 0.77 -2.91 16.32
C VAL A 91 0.38 -4.32 15.88
N ILE A 92 -0.49 -4.41 14.89
CA ILE A 92 -0.90 -5.66 14.26
C ILE A 92 -0.21 -5.75 12.89
N CYS A 93 0.56 -6.80 12.69
CA CYS A 93 1.16 -7.09 11.40
C CYS A 93 1.24 -8.61 11.17
N HIS A 94 1.53 -8.99 9.93
CA HIS A 94 1.70 -10.41 9.58
C HIS A 94 2.84 -11.05 10.42
N PRO A 95 2.70 -12.30 10.90
CA PRO A 95 3.71 -12.96 11.75
C PRO A 95 5.13 -12.95 11.16
N LYS A 96 5.26 -13.09 9.82
CA LYS A 96 6.55 -12.98 9.13
C LYS A 96 7.20 -11.58 9.24
N GLY A 97 6.38 -10.54 9.46
CA GLY A 97 6.84 -9.15 9.59
C GLY A 97 7.35 -8.78 10.98
N VAL A 98 6.84 -9.44 12.04
CA VAL A 98 7.09 -9.05 13.45
C VAL A 98 8.58 -8.87 13.75
N LYS A 99 9.40 -9.89 13.43
CA LYS A 99 10.85 -9.84 13.70
C LYS A 99 11.56 -8.67 13.00
N HIS A 100 11.09 -8.28 11.80
CA HIS A 100 11.66 -7.20 11.02
C HIS A 100 11.19 -5.82 11.48
N MET A 101 10.08 -5.75 12.22
CA MET A 101 9.62 -4.51 12.84
C MET A 101 10.24 -4.32 14.24
N VAL A 102 10.60 -5.41 14.93
CA VAL A 102 11.32 -5.36 16.21
C VAL A 102 12.80 -5.04 15.99
N ASP A 103 13.43 -5.68 15.00
CA ASP A 103 14.78 -5.34 14.53
C ASP A 103 14.72 -5.00 13.03
N PRO A 104 14.58 -3.70 12.68
CA PRO A 104 14.41 -3.29 11.29
C PRO A 104 15.71 -3.16 10.50
N SER A 105 16.88 -3.51 11.05
CA SER A 105 18.20 -3.28 10.44
C SER A 105 18.27 -3.84 9.00
N LYS A 106 17.90 -5.12 8.82
CA LYS A 106 17.90 -5.77 7.50
C LYS A 106 16.85 -5.18 6.55
N LEU A 107 15.68 -4.82 7.08
CA LEU A 107 14.62 -4.20 6.29
C LEU A 107 15.05 -2.82 5.79
N TRP A 108 15.70 -2.05 6.66
CA TRP A 108 16.24 -0.75 6.30
C TRP A 108 17.34 -0.84 5.25
N GLU A 109 18.30 -1.74 5.43
CA GLU A 109 19.36 -1.97 4.46
C GLU A 109 18.81 -2.34 3.07
N GLY A 110 17.88 -3.30 3.00
CA GLY A 110 17.21 -3.70 1.76
C GLY A 110 16.43 -2.55 1.12
N SER A 111 15.73 -1.75 1.93
CA SER A 111 14.98 -0.60 1.44
C SER A 111 15.90 0.48 0.84
N ARG A 112 17.04 0.74 1.45
CA ARG A 112 18.05 1.69 0.89
C ARG A 112 18.63 1.19 -0.43
N GLN A 113 18.91 -0.10 -0.52
CA GLN A 113 19.43 -0.69 -1.77
C GLN A 113 18.41 -0.60 -2.90
N PHE A 114 17.12 -0.78 -2.61
CA PHE A 114 16.06 -0.77 -3.62
C PHE A 114 15.58 0.63 -4.00
N LEU A 115 15.33 1.50 -3.00
CA LEU A 115 14.73 2.82 -3.18
C LEU A 115 15.73 3.97 -3.27
N GLY A 116 16.98 3.76 -2.85
CA GLY A 116 18.03 4.79 -2.90
C GLY A 116 17.62 6.08 -2.16
N LYS A 117 17.66 7.21 -2.86
CA LYS A 117 17.34 8.54 -2.31
C LYS A 117 15.91 8.63 -1.73
N VAL A 118 14.96 7.85 -2.25
CA VAL A 118 13.59 7.82 -1.70
C VAL A 118 13.59 7.26 -0.28
N ALA A 119 14.38 6.20 -0.02
CA ALA A 119 14.54 5.67 1.33
C ALA A 119 15.15 6.71 2.29
N ASP A 120 16.13 7.48 1.85
CA ASP A 120 16.74 8.52 2.69
C ASP A 120 15.72 9.62 3.08
N VAL A 121 14.79 9.98 2.19
CA VAL A 121 13.70 10.92 2.47
C VAL A 121 12.66 10.31 3.43
N TYR A 122 12.34 9.03 3.27
CA TYR A 122 11.42 8.32 4.16
C TYR A 122 11.99 8.19 5.59
N GLY A 123 13.31 8.13 5.70
CA GLY A 123 14.05 8.02 6.94
C GLY A 123 14.15 6.59 7.47
N GLU A 124 15.13 6.37 8.31
CA GLU A 124 15.42 5.06 8.90
C GLU A 124 14.24 4.54 9.72
N ILE A 125 13.90 3.27 9.55
CA ILE A 125 12.77 2.61 10.22
C ILE A 125 12.98 2.65 11.73
N ALA A 126 11.97 3.08 12.49
CA ALA A 126 11.97 3.01 13.93
C ALA A 126 11.50 1.64 14.41
N ALA A 127 12.30 0.97 15.24
CA ALA A 127 11.94 -0.31 15.84
C ALA A 127 10.66 -0.20 16.68
N VAL A 128 9.78 -1.17 16.54
CA VAL A 128 8.58 -1.32 17.38
C VAL A 128 8.95 -2.16 18.60
N PRO A 129 8.67 -1.70 19.83
CA PRO A 129 8.90 -2.52 21.02
C PRO A 129 8.15 -3.84 20.94
N GLU A 130 8.81 -4.95 21.27
CA GLU A 130 8.24 -6.31 21.14
C GLU A 130 6.91 -6.47 21.88
N LYS A 131 6.76 -5.85 23.03
CA LYS A 131 5.52 -5.84 23.81
C LYS A 131 4.32 -5.19 23.11
N ASN A 132 4.58 -4.33 22.12
CA ASN A 132 3.54 -3.59 21.40
C ASN A 132 3.14 -4.23 20.09
N ILE A 133 3.86 -5.22 19.57
CA ILE A 133 3.61 -5.80 18.25
C ILE A 133 3.23 -7.27 18.32
N GLY A 134 2.30 -7.69 17.48
CA GLY A 134 1.87 -9.08 17.38
C GLY A 134 0.91 -9.31 16.25
N TYR A 135 0.33 -10.51 16.24
CA TYR A 135 -0.71 -10.92 15.32
C TYR A 135 -1.87 -11.55 16.10
N GLN A 136 -3.08 -11.14 15.77
CA GLN A 136 -4.33 -11.69 16.29
C GLN A 136 -5.39 -11.58 15.21
N ASN A 137 -6.14 -12.61 14.94
CA ASN A 137 -7.21 -12.61 13.93
C ASN A 137 -8.41 -13.45 14.41
N PRO A 138 -9.62 -12.87 14.52
CA PRO A 138 -9.89 -11.42 14.39
C PRO A 138 -9.35 -10.60 15.57
N VAL A 139 -9.27 -9.27 15.40
CA VAL A 139 -9.09 -8.33 16.51
C VAL A 139 -10.46 -7.84 16.95
N GLU A 140 -10.85 -8.17 18.17
CA GLU A 140 -12.09 -7.70 18.80
C GLU A 140 -11.79 -6.47 19.65
N ALA A 141 -12.42 -5.34 19.34
CA ALA A 141 -12.24 -4.06 20.00
C ALA A 141 -13.59 -3.41 20.33
N GLY A 142 -14.18 -3.78 21.46
CA GLY A 142 -15.56 -3.42 21.82
C GLY A 142 -16.53 -3.99 20.79
N ASP A 143 -17.38 -3.12 20.24
CA ASP A 143 -18.35 -3.50 19.20
C ASP A 143 -17.76 -3.55 17.78
N VAL A 144 -16.47 -3.30 17.64
CA VAL A 144 -15.76 -3.32 16.35
C VAL A 144 -14.96 -4.60 16.21
N VAL A 145 -15.21 -5.34 15.14
CA VAL A 145 -14.44 -6.52 14.76
C VAL A 145 -13.59 -6.18 13.53
N ILE A 146 -12.28 -6.42 13.63
CA ILE A 146 -11.33 -6.27 12.53
C ILE A 146 -11.00 -7.66 12.02
N ASN A 147 -11.52 -8.01 10.85
CA ASN A 147 -11.15 -9.25 10.17
C ASN A 147 -9.87 -9.04 9.37
N ILE A 148 -8.96 -10.01 9.42
CA ILE A 148 -7.65 -9.95 8.77
C ILE A 148 -7.57 -11.05 7.72
N PHE A 149 -7.15 -10.66 6.51
CA PHE A 149 -7.00 -11.58 5.39
C PHE A 149 -5.54 -11.54 4.91
N GLU A 150 -4.89 -12.68 4.93
CA GLU A 150 -3.59 -12.81 4.28
C GLU A 150 -3.79 -12.76 2.77
N THR A 151 -3.10 -11.81 2.14
CA THR A 151 -3.15 -11.50 0.71
C THR A 151 -1.73 -11.29 0.16
N PRO A 152 -0.86 -12.33 0.27
CA PRO A 152 0.51 -12.24 -0.24
C PRO A 152 0.52 -12.01 -1.75
N GLY A 153 1.58 -11.38 -2.26
CA GLY A 153 1.74 -11.10 -3.70
C GLY A 153 2.56 -9.86 -3.92
N HIS A 154 2.05 -8.67 -3.55
CA HIS A 154 2.85 -7.45 -3.50
C HIS A 154 4.02 -7.57 -2.50
N ALA A 155 3.74 -8.14 -1.35
CA ALA A 155 4.72 -8.52 -0.34
C ALA A 155 4.34 -9.87 0.29
N PRO A 156 5.33 -10.70 0.73
CA PRO A 156 5.04 -12.00 1.35
C PRO A 156 4.30 -11.92 2.68
N SER A 157 4.28 -10.74 3.31
CA SER A 157 3.64 -10.43 4.58
C SER A 157 2.44 -9.50 4.44
N HIS A 158 1.83 -9.46 3.24
CA HIS A 158 0.73 -8.55 2.97
C HIS A 158 -0.59 -9.04 3.58
N LEU A 159 -1.33 -8.09 4.19
CA LEU A 159 -2.62 -8.25 4.82
C LEU A 159 -3.62 -7.23 4.29
N CYS A 160 -4.87 -7.65 4.18
CA CYS A 160 -6.01 -6.74 4.11
C CYS A 160 -6.76 -6.74 5.45
N TYR A 161 -7.32 -5.59 5.82
CA TYR A 161 -8.13 -5.44 7.03
C TYR A 161 -9.56 -5.04 6.67
N GLN A 162 -10.55 -5.76 7.18
CA GLN A 162 -11.95 -5.40 7.01
C GLN A 162 -12.55 -4.92 8.34
N ILE A 163 -13.16 -3.74 8.30
CA ILE A 163 -13.95 -3.18 9.41
C ILE A 163 -15.33 -2.84 8.86
N GLY A 164 -16.32 -3.65 9.22
CA GLY A 164 -17.67 -3.52 8.64
C GLY A 164 -17.60 -3.56 7.10
N ASN A 165 -18.09 -2.51 6.44
CA ASN A 165 -18.12 -2.40 4.98
C ASN A 165 -16.86 -1.78 4.35
N LEU A 166 -15.81 -1.55 5.14
CA LEU A 166 -14.55 -0.98 4.69
C LEU A 166 -13.50 -2.08 4.53
N LEU A 167 -12.77 -2.08 3.43
CA LEU A 167 -11.60 -2.92 3.22
C LEU A 167 -10.37 -2.03 3.03
N PHE A 168 -9.45 -2.08 3.98
CA PHE A 168 -8.12 -1.51 3.84
C PHE A 168 -7.27 -2.54 3.10
N LEU A 169 -7.09 -2.29 1.81
CA LEU A 169 -6.57 -3.29 0.88
C LEU A 169 -5.05 -3.24 0.67
N GLY A 170 -4.35 -2.26 1.31
CA GLY A 170 -2.93 -2.07 1.07
C GLY A 170 -2.65 -1.90 -0.43
N GLU A 171 -1.81 -2.76 -0.98
CA GLU A 171 -1.44 -2.76 -2.39
C GLU A 171 -1.86 -4.03 -3.15
N VAL A 172 -2.77 -4.84 -2.59
CA VAL A 172 -3.22 -6.07 -3.27
C VAL A 172 -3.88 -5.78 -4.62
N ALA A 173 -4.60 -4.66 -4.76
CA ALA A 173 -5.18 -4.22 -6.02
C ALA A 173 -4.32 -3.16 -6.75
N GLY A 174 -3.08 -2.95 -6.31
CA GLY A 174 -2.19 -1.95 -6.88
C GLY A 174 -2.39 -0.55 -6.27
N ILE A 175 -1.99 0.47 -7.02
CA ILE A 175 -1.88 1.86 -6.59
C ILE A 175 -2.91 2.70 -7.34
N ASN A 176 -3.71 3.46 -6.58
CA ASN A 176 -4.65 4.44 -7.11
C ASN A 176 -4.04 5.84 -7.10
N TYR A 177 -4.43 6.67 -8.07
CA TYR A 177 -4.22 8.11 -8.01
C TYR A 177 -5.58 8.82 -8.08
N PRO A 178 -5.83 9.85 -7.25
CA PRO A 178 -7.14 10.48 -7.16
C PRO A 178 -7.42 11.36 -8.39
N LEU A 179 -8.22 10.87 -9.32
CA LEU A 179 -8.71 11.57 -10.51
C LEU A 179 -10.23 11.67 -10.45
N ASP A 180 -10.76 12.54 -9.61
CA ASP A 180 -12.20 12.78 -9.44
C ASP A 180 -13.01 11.47 -9.47
N ARG A 181 -13.79 11.21 -10.52
CA ARG A 181 -14.60 9.98 -10.67
C ARG A 181 -13.90 8.87 -11.47
N ALA A 182 -12.87 9.20 -12.19
CA ALA A 182 -12.16 8.24 -13.02
C ALA A 182 -11.23 7.35 -12.19
N LEU A 183 -11.00 6.12 -12.64
CA LEU A 183 -10.07 5.19 -12.02
C LEU A 183 -8.76 5.18 -12.80
N TYR A 184 -7.70 5.68 -12.17
CA TYR A 184 -6.32 5.35 -12.54
C TYR A 184 -5.82 4.28 -11.60
N LEU A 185 -5.35 3.18 -12.13
CA LEU A 185 -4.85 2.05 -11.35
C LEU A 185 -3.57 1.52 -11.98
N ARG A 186 -2.56 1.25 -11.15
CA ARG A 186 -1.32 0.60 -11.54
C ARG A 186 -1.03 -0.56 -10.61
N ILE A 187 -0.94 -1.76 -11.20
CA ILE A 187 -0.56 -2.97 -10.45
C ILE A 187 0.86 -2.81 -9.85
N ALA A 188 1.10 -3.34 -8.66
CA ALA A 188 2.35 -3.24 -7.93
C ALA A 188 2.94 -4.63 -7.68
N THR A 189 3.82 -5.07 -8.57
CA THR A 189 4.42 -6.41 -8.58
C THR A 189 5.95 -6.37 -8.52
N PRO A 190 6.54 -5.78 -7.44
CA PRO A 190 7.98 -5.76 -7.30
C PRO A 190 8.55 -7.18 -7.12
N PRO A 191 9.84 -7.42 -7.45
CA PRO A 191 10.49 -8.69 -7.14
C PRO A 191 10.57 -8.93 -5.61
N PRO A 192 10.43 -10.18 -5.12
CA PRO A 192 10.05 -11.37 -5.88
C PRO A 192 8.54 -11.44 -6.13
N PHE A 193 8.15 -11.58 -7.38
CA PHE A 193 6.75 -11.70 -7.79
C PHE A 193 6.43 -13.16 -8.16
N ILE A 194 5.25 -13.64 -7.76
CA ILE A 194 4.71 -14.97 -8.14
C ILE A 194 3.25 -14.75 -8.55
N TYR A 195 2.98 -14.94 -9.84
CA TYR A 195 1.68 -14.63 -10.44
C TYR A 195 0.52 -15.34 -9.75
N GLU A 196 0.63 -16.66 -9.53
CA GLU A 196 -0.44 -17.48 -8.97
C GLU A 196 -0.80 -17.04 -7.53
N ILE A 197 0.21 -16.65 -6.75
CA ILE A 197 0.02 -16.16 -5.38
C ILE A 197 -0.67 -14.79 -5.40
N TYR A 198 -0.19 -13.88 -6.25
CA TYR A 198 -0.77 -12.54 -6.35
C TYR A 198 -2.21 -12.59 -6.85
N ARG A 199 -2.47 -13.39 -7.91
CA ARG A 199 -3.80 -13.57 -8.47
C ARG A 199 -4.79 -14.14 -7.45
N ALA A 200 -4.41 -15.20 -6.72
CA ALA A 200 -5.26 -15.79 -5.68
C ALA A 200 -5.61 -14.78 -4.57
N SER A 201 -4.64 -13.92 -4.21
CA SER A 201 -4.86 -12.86 -3.22
C SER A 201 -5.83 -11.78 -3.72
N LEU A 202 -5.72 -11.38 -5.00
CA LEU A 202 -6.67 -10.46 -5.63
C LEU A 202 -8.09 -11.06 -5.68
N GLU A 203 -8.23 -12.31 -6.11
CA GLU A 203 -9.52 -13.01 -6.17
C GLU A 203 -10.14 -13.15 -4.77
N LYS A 204 -9.34 -13.47 -3.76
CA LYS A 204 -9.78 -13.51 -2.36
C LYS A 204 -10.27 -12.14 -1.88
N ALA A 205 -9.53 -11.06 -2.13
CA ALA A 205 -9.94 -9.72 -1.73
C ALA A 205 -11.20 -9.27 -2.49
N ALA A 206 -11.31 -9.60 -3.78
CA ALA A 206 -12.48 -9.30 -4.62
C ALA A 206 -13.76 -10.03 -4.18
N SER A 207 -13.64 -11.18 -3.49
CA SER A 207 -14.78 -11.97 -2.99
C SER A 207 -15.36 -11.46 -1.68
N LEU A 208 -14.72 -10.49 -1.03
CA LEU A 208 -15.19 -9.95 0.25
C LEU A 208 -16.41 -9.03 0.04
N ASP A 209 -17.40 -9.18 0.90
CA ASP A 209 -18.59 -8.32 0.89
C ASP A 209 -18.28 -6.99 1.56
N VAL A 210 -17.90 -6.00 0.74
CA VAL A 210 -17.56 -4.64 1.17
C VAL A 210 -18.10 -3.62 0.19
N SER A 211 -18.42 -2.43 0.67
CA SER A 211 -18.90 -1.31 -0.17
C SER A 211 -17.85 -0.24 -0.45
N HIS A 212 -16.71 -0.31 0.24
CA HIS A 212 -15.63 0.65 0.08
C HIS A 212 -14.28 -0.05 0.17
N VAL A 213 -13.36 0.35 -0.69
CA VAL A 213 -11.95 -0.04 -0.62
C VAL A 213 -11.09 1.18 -0.33
N CYS A 214 -10.16 1.02 0.62
CA CYS A 214 -9.23 2.03 1.10
C CYS A 214 -7.82 1.61 0.65
N PHE A 215 -7.19 2.38 -0.23
CA PHE A 215 -5.87 2.04 -0.78
C PHE A 215 -4.75 2.38 0.22
N GLY A 216 -3.68 1.62 0.17
CA GLY A 216 -2.44 1.95 0.86
C GLY A 216 -1.77 3.19 0.26
N HIS A 217 -1.79 3.29 -1.09
CA HIS A 217 -1.42 4.49 -1.83
C HIS A 217 -2.67 5.24 -2.28
N TYR A 218 -3.02 6.19 -1.52
CA TYR A 218 -3.97 7.28 -1.57
C TYR A 218 -5.39 6.96 -2.05
N GLY A 219 -6.31 7.35 -1.18
CA GLY A 219 -7.71 7.46 -1.50
C GLY A 219 -8.56 6.21 -1.30
N TYR A 220 -9.84 6.36 -1.53
CA TYR A 220 -10.84 5.30 -1.41
C TYR A 220 -11.76 5.26 -2.63
N ARG A 221 -12.38 4.11 -2.83
CA ARG A 221 -13.34 3.91 -3.93
C ARG A 221 -14.58 3.17 -3.44
N LYS A 222 -15.74 3.51 -4.07
CA LYS A 222 -17.03 2.84 -3.87
C LYS A 222 -17.35 1.86 -4.98
N ASP A 223 -16.74 2.01 -6.14
CA ASP A 223 -16.88 1.14 -7.29
C ASP A 223 -15.97 -0.11 -7.15
N VAL A 224 -16.13 -0.82 -6.03
CA VAL A 224 -15.29 -1.95 -5.58
C VAL A 224 -15.09 -2.97 -6.68
N ARG A 225 -16.17 -3.38 -7.35
CA ARG A 225 -16.11 -4.34 -8.46
C ARG A 225 -15.21 -3.82 -9.60
N ASN A 226 -15.37 -2.56 -10.01
CA ASN A 226 -14.54 -1.98 -11.07
C ASN A 226 -13.05 -1.94 -10.69
N VAL A 227 -12.73 -1.69 -9.42
CA VAL A 227 -11.34 -1.73 -8.92
C VAL A 227 -10.76 -3.13 -9.10
N PHE A 228 -11.42 -4.18 -8.60
CA PHE A 228 -10.90 -5.54 -8.67
C PHE A 228 -10.91 -6.12 -10.09
N ASP A 229 -11.95 -5.86 -10.88
CA ASP A 229 -11.99 -6.26 -12.29
C ASP A 229 -10.85 -5.60 -13.09
N THR A 230 -10.56 -4.32 -12.82
CA THR A 230 -9.43 -3.62 -13.45
C THR A 230 -8.09 -4.20 -13.01
N ALA A 231 -7.91 -4.46 -11.71
CA ALA A 231 -6.66 -5.02 -11.18
C ALA A 231 -6.38 -6.44 -11.71
N LEU A 232 -7.40 -7.31 -11.76
CA LEU A 232 -7.27 -8.66 -12.31
C LEU A 232 -6.91 -8.63 -13.80
N ASN A 233 -7.63 -7.83 -14.59
CA ASN A 233 -7.33 -7.66 -16.01
C ASN A 233 -5.93 -7.08 -16.24
N GLN A 234 -5.52 -6.12 -15.39
CA GLN A 234 -4.21 -5.51 -15.47
C GLN A 234 -3.10 -6.52 -15.16
N LEU A 235 -3.26 -7.35 -14.12
CA LEU A 235 -2.31 -8.40 -13.78
C LEU A 235 -2.08 -9.36 -14.95
N ASP A 236 -3.18 -9.84 -15.58
CA ASP A 236 -3.12 -10.77 -16.71
C ASP A 236 -2.52 -10.11 -17.94
N ASN A 237 -2.94 -8.88 -18.27
CA ASN A 237 -2.46 -8.12 -19.42
C ASN A 237 -0.96 -7.78 -19.31
N TRP A 238 -0.50 -7.37 -18.14
CA TRP A 238 0.91 -7.02 -17.94
C TRP A 238 1.79 -8.25 -18.08
N LEU A 239 1.41 -9.38 -17.47
CA LEU A 239 2.18 -10.62 -17.58
C LEU A 239 2.26 -11.10 -19.04
N ALA A 240 1.13 -11.10 -19.77
CA ALA A 240 1.10 -11.49 -21.18
C ALA A 240 1.93 -10.53 -22.06
N THR A 241 1.91 -9.23 -21.77
CA THR A 241 2.70 -8.23 -22.50
C THR A 241 4.20 -8.44 -22.25
N VAL A 242 4.61 -8.67 -21.00
CA VAL A 242 6.01 -8.96 -20.66
C VAL A 242 6.47 -10.24 -21.35
N GLU A 243 5.67 -11.32 -21.33
CA GLU A 243 5.98 -12.58 -22.01
C GLU A 243 6.14 -12.41 -23.52
N LYS A 244 5.23 -11.64 -24.17
CA LYS A 244 5.31 -11.29 -25.59
C LYS A 244 6.64 -10.64 -25.94
N HIS A 245 7.08 -9.66 -25.17
CA HIS A 245 8.33 -8.94 -25.40
C HIS A 245 9.59 -9.77 -25.10
N ILE A 246 9.53 -10.71 -24.13
CA ILE A 246 10.61 -11.70 -23.90
C ILE A 246 10.76 -12.57 -25.14
N ARG A 247 9.66 -13.14 -25.66
CA ARG A 247 9.69 -14.00 -26.86
C ARG A 247 10.17 -13.26 -28.11
N ALA A 248 9.86 -11.98 -28.23
CA ALA A 248 10.28 -11.14 -29.36
C ALA A 248 11.75 -10.67 -29.26
N GLY A 249 12.42 -10.87 -28.13
CA GLY A 249 13.77 -10.33 -27.91
C GLY A 249 13.83 -8.80 -27.97
N SER A 250 12.79 -8.13 -27.46
CA SER A 250 12.66 -6.66 -27.55
C SER A 250 13.82 -5.94 -26.87
N ASP A 251 14.37 -4.89 -27.54
CA ASP A 251 15.43 -4.04 -27.02
C ASP A 251 15.22 -2.59 -27.49
N PRO A 252 15.20 -1.56 -26.62
CA PRO A 252 15.27 -1.67 -25.14
C PRO A 252 13.97 -2.26 -24.53
N PHE A 253 14.14 -3.26 -23.63
CA PHE A 253 13.03 -4.08 -23.13
C PHE A 253 12.00 -3.27 -22.33
N ASP A 254 12.45 -2.61 -21.25
CA ASP A 254 11.54 -1.95 -20.31
C ASP A 254 10.72 -0.84 -20.97
N GLU A 255 11.34 -0.06 -21.88
CA GLU A 255 10.67 1.03 -22.61
C GLU A 255 9.61 0.51 -23.57
N LEU A 256 9.90 -0.58 -24.30
CA LEU A 256 8.96 -1.15 -25.27
C LEU A 256 7.78 -1.82 -24.58
N VAL A 257 8.03 -2.56 -23.49
CA VAL A 257 6.94 -3.13 -22.68
C VAL A 257 6.07 -2.01 -22.10
N TYR A 258 6.68 -0.99 -21.48
CA TYR A 258 5.94 0.12 -20.88
C TYR A 258 5.10 0.89 -21.92
N ALA A 259 5.66 1.16 -23.09
CA ALA A 259 4.94 1.84 -24.18
C ALA A 259 3.76 1.00 -24.70
N ASP A 260 3.88 -0.33 -24.73
CA ASP A 260 2.79 -1.22 -25.13
C ASP A 260 1.68 -1.24 -24.06
N LEU A 261 2.05 -1.30 -22.78
CA LEU A 261 1.11 -1.21 -21.66
C LEU A 261 0.33 0.10 -21.65
N LEU A 262 0.99 1.25 -21.87
CA LEU A 262 0.31 2.56 -21.94
C LEU A 262 -0.75 2.63 -23.04
N LYS A 263 -0.61 1.86 -24.12
CA LYS A 263 -1.57 1.81 -25.24
C LYS A 263 -2.75 0.88 -24.94
N ASN A 264 -2.51 -0.23 -24.26
CA ASN A 264 -3.43 -1.35 -24.22
C ASN A 264 -4.00 -1.64 -22.83
N ASP A 265 -3.47 -1.01 -21.77
CA ASP A 265 -3.92 -1.24 -20.40
C ASP A 265 -4.99 -0.22 -19.98
N ARG A 266 -6.16 -0.73 -19.57
CA ARG A 266 -7.28 0.11 -19.15
C ARG A 266 -6.98 0.90 -17.88
N GLY A 267 -6.25 0.32 -16.92
CA GLY A 267 -5.88 0.98 -15.67
C GLY A 267 -4.97 2.18 -15.89
N LEU A 268 -4.13 2.13 -16.96
CA LEU A 268 -3.22 3.20 -17.35
C LEU A 268 -3.82 4.19 -18.36
N SER A 269 -5.07 4.02 -18.81
CA SER A 269 -5.68 4.85 -19.86
C SER A 269 -5.66 6.35 -19.57
N LEU A 270 -5.59 6.73 -18.28
CA LEU A 270 -5.53 8.13 -17.82
C LEU A 270 -4.11 8.60 -17.49
N TYR A 271 -3.09 7.83 -17.82
CA TYR A 271 -1.70 8.19 -17.50
C TYR A 271 -1.31 9.60 -17.96
N TYR A 272 -1.66 9.95 -19.19
CA TYR A 272 -1.34 11.28 -19.74
C TYR A 272 -2.18 12.42 -19.17
N SER A 273 -3.21 12.12 -18.36
CA SER A 273 -3.97 13.10 -17.60
C SER A 273 -3.37 13.39 -16.22
N LEU A 274 -2.38 12.61 -15.80
CA LEU A 274 -1.65 12.84 -14.56
C LEU A 274 -0.70 14.05 -14.73
N PRO A 275 -0.37 14.78 -13.64
CA PRO A 275 0.71 15.76 -13.64
C PRO A 275 2.03 15.14 -14.11
N THR A 276 2.87 15.90 -14.79
CA THR A 276 4.10 15.39 -15.44
C THR A 276 5.08 14.75 -14.45
N ASP A 277 5.21 15.32 -13.26
CA ASP A 277 6.04 14.78 -12.19
C ASP A 277 5.48 13.46 -11.62
N VAL A 278 4.16 13.36 -11.52
CA VAL A 278 3.48 12.11 -11.17
C VAL A 278 3.68 11.06 -12.27
N GLN A 279 3.58 11.43 -13.55
CA GLN A 279 3.88 10.52 -14.66
C GLN A 279 5.30 9.95 -14.55
N SER A 280 6.27 10.78 -14.20
CA SER A 280 7.67 10.35 -14.02
C SER A 280 7.80 9.33 -12.89
N ARG A 281 7.16 9.57 -11.75
CA ARG A 281 7.10 8.60 -10.63
C ARG A 281 6.43 7.29 -11.06
N GLU A 282 5.27 7.36 -11.69
CA GLU A 282 4.52 6.19 -12.13
C GLU A 282 5.31 5.34 -13.14
N LYS A 283 6.07 5.97 -14.04
CA LYS A 283 6.95 5.25 -14.95
C LYS A 283 8.01 4.43 -14.21
N ILE A 284 8.67 5.02 -13.20
CA ILE A 284 9.70 4.32 -12.40
C ILE A 284 9.10 3.07 -11.73
N PHE A 285 7.97 3.21 -11.06
CA PHE A 285 7.34 2.09 -10.36
C PHE A 285 6.71 1.06 -11.31
N SER A 286 6.22 1.49 -12.49
CA SER A 286 5.76 0.56 -13.53
C SER A 286 6.91 -0.32 -14.03
N VAL A 287 8.07 0.28 -14.29
CA VAL A 287 9.28 -0.47 -14.71
C VAL A 287 9.70 -1.46 -13.62
N ASN A 288 9.58 -1.13 -12.34
CA ASN A 288 9.85 -2.07 -11.25
C ASN A 288 8.87 -3.26 -11.27
N SER A 289 7.60 -3.01 -11.56
CA SER A 289 6.60 -4.10 -11.72
C SER A 289 6.89 -4.98 -12.94
N ILE A 290 7.29 -4.38 -14.08
CA ILE A 290 7.73 -5.10 -15.28
C ILE A 290 8.91 -6.01 -14.97
N LYS A 291 9.90 -5.53 -14.21
CA LYS A 291 11.06 -6.34 -13.78
C LYS A 291 10.63 -7.54 -12.93
N GLY A 292 9.72 -7.35 -11.96
CA GLY A 292 9.20 -8.45 -11.16
C GLY A 292 8.53 -9.54 -12.00
N MET A 293 7.72 -9.16 -12.98
CA MET A 293 7.08 -10.09 -13.91
C MET A 293 8.09 -10.78 -14.84
N LYS A 294 9.10 -10.03 -15.32
CA LYS A 294 10.18 -10.58 -16.14
C LYS A 294 10.97 -11.63 -15.38
N ASP A 295 11.39 -11.32 -14.16
CA ASP A 295 12.14 -12.25 -13.31
C ASP A 295 11.33 -13.52 -13.04
N TYR A 296 10.03 -13.39 -12.76
CA TYR A 296 9.15 -14.55 -12.58
C TYR A 296 9.10 -15.43 -13.84
N LEU A 297 8.91 -14.85 -15.04
CA LEU A 297 8.80 -15.60 -16.28
C LEU A 297 10.12 -16.27 -16.70
N GLN A 298 11.27 -15.70 -16.32
CA GLN A 298 12.58 -16.25 -16.63
C GLN A 298 13.04 -17.35 -15.66
N ASN A 299 12.41 -17.43 -14.46
CA ASN A 299 12.74 -18.40 -13.42
C ASN A 299 11.65 -19.45 -13.20
N LYS A 300 10.62 -19.45 -14.04
CA LYS A 300 9.52 -20.43 -14.06
C LYS A 300 9.91 -21.72 -14.83
#